data_2d2e9c40df98509c6c71b672bfd2d7b5
#
_entry.id   2d2e9c40df98509c6c71b672bfd2d7b5
#
_cell.length_a   1.000
_cell.length_b   1.000
_cell.length_c   1.000
_cell.angle_alpha   90.00
_cell.angle_beta   90.00
_cell.angle_gamma   90.00
#
_symmetry.space_group_name_H-M   'P 1'
#
loop_
_entity.id
_entity.type
_entity.pdbx_description
1 polymer ?
#
loop_
_entity_poly.entity_id
_entity_poly.type
_entity_poly.pdbx_seq_one_letter_code
_entity_poly.pdbx_strand_id
1 'polypeptide(L)'
;MKQKKSASILKKFLLFNFTVFSILGIFTIIYLEAIQPNLVKDRTVNHKVIISNTVDHFERLSIDFTKEGIRTFLLSARFLFQSLDRVQFYDLQGNLIGDTNILDLDQSVFSRSDFIIEETLDGKSITPEIKERLEEGENDNVKEIILNQYGDQLITIDEIIKNDFFVSTLSKVNINKNEIGFIVVSEQANEIITAVKERKAF
;
A
#
# COMPACT_ATOMS: atom_id res chain seq x y z
N MET A 1 48.57 -13.85 52.11
CA MET A 1 49.02 -13.46 50.77
C MET A 1 47.97 -13.77 49.75
N LYS A 2 47.32 -12.73 49.19
CA LYS A 2 46.72 -12.48 47.89
C LYS A 2 45.91 -13.56 47.16
N GLN A 3 44.62 -13.72 47.55
CA GLN A 3 43.55 -14.33 46.71
C GLN A 3 42.88 -13.28 45.80
N LYS A 4 43.53 -12.25 45.39
CA LYS A 4 42.95 -11.12 44.58
C LYS A 4 42.92 -11.33 43.05
N LYS A 5 43.52 -12.40 42.51
CA LYS A 5 43.66 -12.57 41.07
C LYS A 5 42.50 -13.32 40.39
N SER A 6 41.86 -14.28 41.04
CA SER A 6 40.78 -15.09 40.41
C SER A 6 39.50 -14.30 40.25
N ALA A 7 39.13 -13.48 41.23
CA ALA A 7 37.95 -12.59 41.13
C ALA A 7 38.06 -11.54 39.99
N SER A 8 39.31 -11.17 39.63
CA SER A 8 39.54 -10.25 38.51
C SER A 8 39.30 -10.91 37.15
N ILE A 9 39.66 -12.17 36.97
CA ILE A 9 39.48 -12.91 35.71
C ILE A 9 37.98 -13.20 35.49
N LEU A 10 37.29 -13.67 36.55
CA LEU A 10 35.86 -13.94 36.49
C LEU A 10 35.06 -12.67 36.15
N LYS A 11 35.40 -11.53 36.77
CA LYS A 11 34.75 -10.24 36.43
C LYS A 11 34.97 -9.81 34.99
N LYS A 12 36.19 -9.98 34.48
CA LYS A 12 36.50 -9.66 33.07
C LYS A 12 35.74 -10.55 32.11
N PHE A 13 35.65 -11.84 32.39
CA PHE A 13 34.90 -12.81 31.61
C PHE A 13 33.38 -12.48 31.62
N LEU A 14 32.83 -12.19 32.82
CA LEU A 14 31.44 -11.81 32.95
C LEU A 14 31.12 -10.51 32.23
N LEU A 15 31.99 -9.50 32.34
CA LEU A 15 31.86 -8.24 31.64
C LEU A 15 31.89 -8.44 30.10
N PHE A 16 32.83 -9.27 29.62
CA PHE A 16 32.94 -9.59 28.21
C PHE A 16 31.65 -10.24 27.66
N ASN A 17 31.15 -11.29 28.36
CA ASN A 17 29.90 -11.94 27.97
C ASN A 17 28.73 -10.97 28.01
N PHE A 18 28.60 -10.13 29.04
CA PHE A 18 27.54 -9.11 29.10
C PHE A 18 27.62 -8.14 27.95
N THR A 19 28.82 -7.71 27.57
CA THR A 19 29.00 -6.82 26.41
C THR A 19 28.55 -7.49 25.11
N VAL A 20 28.93 -8.76 24.88
CA VAL A 20 28.54 -9.53 23.69
C VAL A 20 27.02 -9.70 23.63
N PHE A 21 26.39 -10.10 24.74
CA PHE A 21 24.93 -10.24 24.80
C PHE A 21 24.20 -8.89 24.59
N SER A 22 24.75 -7.81 25.15
CA SER A 22 24.18 -6.46 24.91
C SER A 22 24.23 -6.04 23.45
N ILE A 23 25.35 -6.30 22.78
CA ILE A 23 25.50 -6.02 21.35
C ILE A 23 24.52 -6.87 20.54
N LEU A 24 24.41 -8.17 20.79
CA LEU A 24 23.46 -9.06 20.13
C LEU A 24 22.02 -8.59 20.35
N GLY A 25 21.67 -8.20 21.59
CA GLY A 25 20.35 -7.66 21.90
C GLY A 25 20.00 -6.41 21.11
N ILE A 26 20.95 -5.47 21.01
CA ILE A 26 20.77 -4.26 20.21
C ILE A 26 20.54 -4.60 18.73
N PHE A 27 21.36 -5.48 18.15
CA PHE A 27 21.18 -5.91 16.76
C PHE A 27 19.84 -6.61 16.52
N THR A 28 19.38 -7.41 17.48
CA THR A 28 18.07 -8.07 17.41
C THR A 28 16.95 -7.05 17.39
N ILE A 29 16.99 -6.02 18.23
CA ILE A 29 15.98 -4.96 18.27
C ILE A 29 15.95 -4.20 16.92
N ILE A 30 17.12 -3.77 16.42
CA ILE A 30 17.23 -3.08 15.14
C ILE A 30 16.68 -3.94 14.00
N TYR A 31 17.00 -5.24 13.99
CA TYR A 31 16.48 -6.16 12.99
C TYR A 31 14.96 -6.29 13.05
N LEU A 32 14.38 -6.42 14.24
CA LEU A 32 12.94 -6.53 14.42
C LEU A 32 12.18 -5.25 14.00
N GLU A 33 12.77 -4.08 14.24
CA GLU A 33 12.18 -2.80 13.81
C GLU A 33 12.26 -2.60 12.29
N ALA A 34 13.27 -3.17 11.63
CA ALA A 34 13.45 -3.05 10.19
C ALA A 34 12.54 -3.98 9.35
N ILE A 35 11.86 -4.95 9.96
CA ILE A 35 11.06 -5.94 9.23
C ILE A 35 9.90 -5.30 8.48
N GLN A 36 9.07 -4.53 9.18
CA GLN A 36 7.87 -3.92 8.59
C GLN A 36 8.23 -2.99 7.42
N PRO A 37 9.14 -2.00 7.57
CA PRO A 37 9.48 -1.12 6.45
C PRO A 37 10.11 -1.85 5.26
N ASN A 38 10.85 -2.94 5.48
CA ASN A 38 11.38 -3.74 4.38
C ASN A 38 10.29 -4.47 3.61
N LEU A 39 9.30 -5.07 4.29
CA LEU A 39 8.18 -5.74 3.65
C LEU A 39 7.28 -4.75 2.89
N VAL A 40 7.03 -3.56 3.46
CA VAL A 40 6.33 -2.46 2.77
C VAL A 40 7.10 -2.03 1.52
N LYS A 41 8.42 -1.90 1.61
CA LYS A 41 9.28 -1.57 0.46
C LYS A 41 9.18 -2.60 -0.65
N ASP A 42 9.16 -3.88 -0.32
CA ASP A 42 9.02 -4.95 -1.32
C ASP A 42 7.67 -4.86 -2.05
N ARG A 43 6.58 -4.56 -1.33
CA ARG A 43 5.27 -4.27 -1.96
C ARG A 43 5.32 -3.06 -2.87
N THR A 44 5.95 -1.97 -2.40
CA THR A 44 6.15 -0.76 -3.21
C THR A 44 6.89 -1.04 -4.52
N VAL A 45 7.90 -1.90 -4.50
CA VAL A 45 8.63 -2.30 -5.72
C VAL A 45 7.71 -3.04 -6.69
N ASN A 46 6.87 -3.96 -6.19
CA ASN A 46 5.87 -4.65 -7.02
C ASN A 46 4.85 -3.68 -7.61
N HIS A 47 4.31 -2.75 -6.81
CA HIS A 47 3.40 -1.70 -7.29
C HIS A 47 4.04 -0.85 -8.39
N LYS A 48 5.32 -0.48 -8.24
CA LYS A 48 6.06 0.27 -9.26
C LYS A 48 6.12 -0.48 -10.58
N VAL A 49 6.34 -1.80 -10.56
CA VAL A 49 6.35 -2.62 -11.79
C VAL A 49 4.98 -2.62 -12.44
N ILE A 50 3.90 -2.76 -11.65
CA ILE A 50 2.53 -2.73 -12.18
C ILE A 50 2.20 -1.37 -12.79
N ILE A 51 2.54 -0.27 -12.10
CA ILE A 51 2.35 1.09 -12.60
C ILE A 51 3.12 1.28 -13.92
N SER A 52 4.40 0.87 -13.97
CA SER A 52 5.21 0.97 -15.20
C SER A 52 4.58 0.20 -16.36
N ASN A 53 4.16 -1.03 -16.13
CA ASN A 53 3.49 -1.85 -17.14
C ASN A 53 2.17 -1.21 -17.62
N THR A 54 1.44 -0.58 -16.70
CA THR A 54 0.18 0.13 -17.03
C THR A 54 0.46 1.34 -17.93
N VAL A 55 1.49 2.13 -17.60
CA VAL A 55 1.91 3.28 -18.42
C VAL A 55 2.37 2.82 -19.80
N ASP A 56 3.15 1.76 -19.90
CA ASP A 56 3.59 1.17 -21.17
C ASP A 56 2.40 0.70 -22.01
N HIS A 57 1.33 0.20 -21.38
CA HIS A 57 0.09 -0.13 -22.08
C HIS A 57 -0.63 1.11 -22.62
N PHE A 58 -0.68 2.19 -21.84
CA PHE A 58 -1.28 3.45 -22.31
C PHE A 58 -0.55 4.00 -23.54
N GLU A 59 0.79 4.01 -23.52
CA GLU A 59 1.59 4.45 -24.65
C GLU A 59 1.35 3.59 -25.90
N ARG A 60 1.42 2.27 -25.76
CA ARG A 60 1.27 1.34 -26.89
C ARG A 60 -0.11 1.36 -27.53
N LEU A 61 -1.15 1.51 -26.72
CA LEU A 61 -2.54 1.50 -27.19
C LEU A 61 -3.07 2.91 -27.47
N SER A 62 -2.24 3.94 -27.26
CA SER A 62 -2.61 5.36 -27.41
C SER A 62 -3.90 5.70 -26.65
N ILE A 63 -3.97 5.25 -25.38
CA ILE A 63 -5.14 5.46 -24.52
C ILE A 63 -5.11 6.90 -24.00
N ASP A 64 -6.17 7.64 -24.24
CA ASP A 64 -6.33 8.97 -23.68
C ASP A 64 -6.52 8.90 -22.16
N PHE A 65 -5.75 9.70 -21.42
CA PHE A 65 -5.83 9.77 -19.97
C PHE A 65 -6.99 10.67 -19.52
N THR A 66 -8.18 10.26 -19.91
CA THR A 66 -9.47 10.89 -19.62
C THR A 66 -10.39 9.89 -18.95
N LYS A 67 -11.45 10.35 -18.30
CA LYS A 67 -12.43 9.46 -17.65
C LYS A 67 -12.96 8.37 -18.59
N GLU A 68 -13.26 8.71 -19.85
CA GLU A 68 -13.74 7.76 -20.86
C GLU A 68 -12.65 6.78 -21.31
N GLY A 69 -11.43 7.28 -21.57
CA GLY A 69 -10.29 6.45 -21.98
C GLY A 69 -9.89 5.46 -20.87
N ILE A 70 -9.79 5.93 -19.61
CA ILE A 70 -9.49 5.08 -18.46
C ILE A 70 -10.60 4.06 -18.23
N ARG A 71 -11.87 4.44 -18.34
CA ARG A 71 -12.99 3.49 -18.21
C ARG A 71 -12.90 2.39 -19.26
N THR A 72 -12.68 2.73 -20.52
CA THR A 72 -12.54 1.77 -21.63
C THR A 72 -11.35 0.83 -21.40
N PHE A 73 -10.22 1.38 -20.93
CA PHE A 73 -9.05 0.60 -20.57
C PHE A 73 -9.35 -0.38 -19.45
N LEU A 74 -9.93 0.07 -18.34
CA LEU A 74 -10.25 -0.78 -17.20
C LEU A 74 -11.22 -1.92 -17.56
N LEU A 75 -12.21 -1.67 -18.43
CA LEU A 75 -13.11 -2.71 -18.92
C LEU A 75 -12.38 -3.79 -19.74
N SER A 76 -11.38 -3.40 -20.54
CA SER A 76 -10.64 -4.32 -21.40
C SER A 76 -9.45 -5.00 -20.70
N ALA A 77 -8.83 -4.33 -19.76
CA ALA A 77 -7.56 -4.73 -19.14
C ALA A 77 -7.66 -5.08 -17.64
N ARG A 78 -8.87 -5.31 -17.14
CA ARG A 78 -9.13 -5.61 -15.73
C ARG A 78 -8.28 -6.76 -15.18
N PHE A 79 -7.97 -7.75 -16.03
CA PHE A 79 -7.14 -8.89 -15.63
C PHE A 79 -5.72 -8.48 -15.17
N LEU A 80 -5.22 -7.32 -15.59
CA LEU A 80 -3.91 -6.81 -15.16
C LEU A 80 -3.87 -6.47 -13.67
N PHE A 81 -5.02 -6.24 -13.05
CA PHE A 81 -5.16 -5.78 -11.68
C PHE A 81 -5.76 -6.82 -10.73
N GLN A 82 -5.91 -8.06 -11.18
CA GLN A 82 -6.56 -9.13 -10.39
C GLN A 82 -5.86 -9.46 -9.05
N SER A 83 -4.57 -9.14 -8.94
CA SER A 83 -3.80 -9.37 -7.71
C SER A 83 -3.81 -8.16 -6.77
N LEU A 84 -4.50 -7.09 -7.13
CA LEU A 84 -4.57 -5.85 -6.37
C LEU A 84 -5.99 -5.63 -5.85
N ASP A 85 -6.09 -5.01 -4.69
CA ASP A 85 -7.41 -4.68 -4.14
C ASP A 85 -8.01 -3.47 -4.83
N ARG A 86 -7.20 -2.47 -5.17
CA ARG A 86 -7.68 -1.25 -5.81
C ARG A 86 -6.63 -0.56 -6.66
N VAL A 87 -7.02 -0.04 -7.81
CA VAL A 87 -6.23 0.87 -8.63
C VAL A 87 -7.06 2.08 -8.99
N GLN A 88 -6.52 3.26 -8.73
CA GLN A 88 -7.17 4.54 -8.94
C GLN A 88 -6.34 5.41 -9.88
N PHE A 89 -7.00 6.20 -10.69
CA PHE A 89 -6.41 7.10 -11.67
C PHE A 89 -6.88 8.53 -11.38
N TYR A 90 -5.94 9.45 -11.32
CA TYR A 90 -6.22 10.85 -11.02
C TYR A 90 -5.64 11.75 -12.11
N ASP A 91 -6.33 12.83 -12.43
CA ASP A 91 -5.80 13.89 -13.29
C ASP A 91 -4.71 14.72 -12.58
N LEU A 92 -4.12 15.69 -13.29
CA LEU A 92 -3.10 16.59 -12.70
C LEU A 92 -3.65 17.50 -11.59
N GLN A 93 -4.96 17.67 -11.52
CA GLN A 93 -5.65 18.45 -10.49
C GLN A 93 -6.07 17.61 -9.29
N GLY A 94 -5.73 16.30 -9.30
CA GLY A 94 -6.08 15.37 -8.24
C GLY A 94 -7.55 14.94 -8.24
N ASN A 95 -8.26 15.10 -9.35
CA ASN A 95 -9.61 14.57 -9.47
C ASN A 95 -9.57 13.12 -9.92
N LEU A 96 -10.39 12.27 -9.31
CA LEU A 96 -10.52 10.87 -9.65
C LEU A 96 -11.17 10.71 -11.03
N ILE A 97 -10.47 10.07 -11.97
CA ILE A 97 -10.94 9.80 -13.34
C ILE A 97 -11.21 8.32 -13.59
N GLY A 98 -10.73 7.41 -12.73
CA GLY A 98 -11.02 5.99 -12.83
C GLY A 98 -10.67 5.23 -11.56
N ASP A 99 -11.43 4.17 -11.27
CA ASP A 99 -11.26 3.34 -10.09
C ASP A 99 -11.75 1.92 -10.40
N THR A 100 -10.96 0.92 -10.08
CA THR A 100 -11.33 -0.49 -10.28
C THR A 100 -12.53 -0.90 -9.42
N ASN A 101 -12.68 -0.35 -8.22
CA ASN A 101 -13.80 -0.66 -7.33
C ASN A 101 -15.14 -0.10 -7.85
N ILE A 102 -15.13 1.10 -8.43
CA ILE A 102 -16.34 1.71 -8.99
C ILE A 102 -16.82 0.94 -10.23
N LEU A 103 -15.90 0.40 -11.02
CA LEU A 103 -16.24 -0.44 -12.17
C LEU A 103 -16.97 -1.72 -11.76
N ASP A 104 -16.60 -2.30 -10.62
CA ASP A 104 -17.24 -3.49 -10.08
C ASP A 104 -18.68 -3.23 -9.62
N LEU A 105 -18.98 -1.97 -9.29
CA LEU A 105 -20.30 -1.52 -8.83
C LEU A 105 -21.14 -0.88 -9.95
N ASP A 106 -20.60 -0.71 -11.17
CA ASP A 106 -21.36 -0.15 -12.29
C ASP A 106 -22.42 -1.15 -12.75
N GLN A 107 -23.66 -0.90 -12.37
CA GLN A 107 -24.84 -1.70 -12.73
C GLN A 107 -25.03 -1.88 -14.23
N SER A 108 -24.47 -1.02 -15.07
CA SER A 108 -24.53 -1.14 -16.52
C SER A 108 -23.73 -2.33 -17.07
N VAL A 109 -22.73 -2.80 -16.32
CA VAL A 109 -21.93 -4.00 -16.63
C VAL A 109 -22.65 -5.26 -16.15
N PHE A 110 -23.48 -5.16 -15.11
CA PHE A 110 -24.21 -6.25 -14.49
C PHE A 110 -25.73 -6.16 -14.65
N SER A 111 -26.23 -5.66 -15.78
CA SER A 111 -27.65 -5.42 -16.06
C SER A 111 -28.56 -6.67 -15.94
N ARG A 112 -28.17 -7.69 -15.19
CA ARG A 112 -28.92 -8.93 -14.95
C ARG A 112 -28.86 -9.50 -13.53
N SER A 113 -28.44 -8.77 -12.52
CA SER A 113 -28.56 -9.28 -11.16
C SER A 113 -29.41 -8.37 -10.28
N ASP A 114 -30.43 -8.98 -9.68
CA ASP A 114 -31.27 -8.41 -8.63
C ASP A 114 -30.39 -7.76 -7.54
N PHE A 115 -30.90 -6.69 -6.93
CA PHE A 115 -30.27 -5.97 -5.84
C PHE A 115 -29.69 -6.93 -4.80
N ILE A 116 -28.36 -7.06 -4.75
CA ILE A 116 -27.69 -7.76 -3.65
C ILE A 116 -27.56 -6.74 -2.52
N ILE A 117 -28.34 -6.93 -1.46
CA ILE A 117 -28.17 -6.21 -0.21
C ILE A 117 -27.00 -6.90 0.51
N GLU A 118 -25.82 -6.28 0.53
CA GLU A 118 -24.73 -6.74 1.37
C GLU A 118 -25.08 -6.42 2.83
N GLU A 119 -25.46 -7.44 3.60
CA GLU A 119 -25.55 -7.35 5.05
C GLU A 119 -24.15 -7.61 5.63
N THR A 120 -23.62 -6.64 6.38
CA THR A 120 -22.44 -6.89 7.21
C THR A 120 -22.79 -7.86 8.32
N LEU A 121 -21.83 -8.67 8.79
CA LEU A 121 -21.96 -9.61 9.90
C LEU A 121 -22.55 -8.99 11.19
N ASP A 122 -22.54 -7.67 11.30
CA ASP A 122 -23.12 -6.89 12.41
C ASP A 122 -24.57 -6.44 12.19
N GLY A 123 -25.25 -6.93 11.13
CA GLY A 123 -26.65 -6.62 10.86
C GLY A 123 -26.95 -5.16 10.49
N LYS A 124 -25.94 -4.39 10.12
CA LYS A 124 -26.09 -3.02 9.59
C LYS A 124 -25.97 -3.06 8.08
N SER A 125 -27.05 -2.79 7.37
CA SER A 125 -27.00 -2.57 5.93
C SER A 125 -26.17 -1.32 5.63
N ILE A 126 -25.12 -1.47 4.82
CA ILE A 126 -24.35 -0.31 4.33
C ILE A 126 -25.18 0.29 3.21
N THR A 127 -25.79 1.44 3.47
CA THR A 127 -26.48 2.19 2.42
C THR A 127 -25.46 2.76 1.41
N PRO A 128 -25.83 2.86 0.12
CA PRO A 128 -24.98 3.45 -0.91
C PRO A 128 -24.38 4.80 -0.50
N GLU A 129 -25.14 5.64 0.20
CA GLU A 129 -24.70 6.95 0.70
C GLU A 129 -23.56 6.88 1.73
N ILE A 130 -23.51 5.82 2.56
CA ILE A 130 -22.41 5.66 3.54
C ILE A 130 -21.14 5.21 2.83
N LYS A 131 -21.27 4.38 1.79
CA LYS A 131 -20.16 3.91 0.97
C LYS A 131 -19.53 5.08 0.19
N GLU A 132 -20.38 5.91 -0.43
CA GLU A 132 -19.98 7.11 -1.18
C GLU A 132 -19.21 8.12 -0.28
N ARG A 133 -19.68 8.40 0.95
CA ARG A 133 -18.98 9.28 1.90
C ARG A 133 -17.64 8.74 2.38
N LEU A 134 -17.49 7.43 2.52
CA LEU A 134 -16.21 6.82 2.91
C LEU A 134 -15.21 6.90 1.76
N GLU A 135 -15.67 6.72 0.52
CA GLU A 135 -14.85 6.84 -0.69
C GLU A 135 -14.46 8.31 -0.97
N GLU A 136 -15.35 9.27 -0.73
CA GLU A 136 -15.04 10.71 -0.85
C GLU A 136 -13.93 11.14 0.12
N GLY A 137 -13.99 10.74 1.39
CA GLY A 137 -12.96 11.10 2.37
C GLY A 137 -11.58 10.53 2.06
N GLU A 138 -11.51 9.34 1.49
CA GLU A 138 -10.25 8.71 1.06
C GLU A 138 -9.67 9.41 -0.18
N ASN A 139 -10.52 9.78 -1.13
CA ASN A 139 -10.12 10.50 -2.33
C ASN A 139 -9.60 11.92 -2.00
N ASP A 140 -10.14 12.57 -0.98
CA ASP A 140 -9.69 13.89 -0.53
C ASP A 140 -8.26 13.84 0.04
N ASN A 141 -7.90 12.78 0.77
CA ASN A 141 -6.54 12.59 1.28
C ASN A 141 -5.53 12.43 0.13
N VAL A 142 -5.85 11.61 -0.87
CA VAL A 142 -4.99 11.41 -2.06
C VAL A 142 -4.84 12.71 -2.83
N LYS A 143 -5.92 13.45 -3.01
CA LYS A 143 -5.92 14.76 -3.68
C LYS A 143 -5.03 15.76 -2.95
N GLU A 144 -5.08 15.82 -1.63
CA GLU A 144 -4.24 16.69 -0.83
C GLU A 144 -2.75 16.33 -1.00
N ILE A 145 -2.42 15.04 -1.01
CA ILE A 145 -1.04 14.56 -1.25
C ILE A 145 -0.56 14.97 -2.66
N ILE A 146 -1.39 14.80 -3.68
CA ILE A 146 -1.07 15.18 -5.07
C ILE A 146 -0.77 16.69 -5.14
N LEU A 147 -1.61 17.53 -4.54
CA LEU A 147 -1.51 18.98 -4.66
C LEU A 147 -0.39 19.59 -3.80
N ASN A 148 -0.14 19.05 -2.61
CA ASN A 148 0.69 19.71 -1.60
C ASN A 148 2.03 19.01 -1.33
N GLN A 149 2.13 17.71 -1.54
CA GLN A 149 3.27 16.91 -1.09
C GLN A 149 4.01 16.19 -2.21
N TYR A 150 3.45 16.14 -3.42
CA TYR A 150 4.05 15.36 -4.47
C TYR A 150 5.30 16.04 -5.05
N GLY A 151 6.48 15.49 -4.69
CA GLY A 151 7.72 15.76 -5.42
C GLY A 151 7.98 14.59 -6.37
N ASP A 152 8.64 14.73 -7.48
CA ASP A 152 8.83 13.75 -8.58
C ASP A 152 9.21 12.29 -8.16
N GLN A 153 9.03 11.92 -6.90
CA GLN A 153 9.30 10.61 -6.35
C GLN A 153 8.01 9.87 -6.03
N LEU A 154 8.06 8.55 -6.20
CA LEU A 154 7.01 7.64 -5.78
C LEU A 154 6.75 7.77 -4.27
N ILE A 155 5.49 7.94 -3.89
CA ILE A 155 5.07 8.05 -2.49
C ILE A 155 4.43 6.73 -2.08
N THR A 156 4.88 6.18 -0.95
CA THR A 156 4.25 5.00 -0.33
C THR A 156 3.56 5.43 0.95
N ILE A 157 2.33 4.99 1.10
CA ILE A 157 1.49 5.20 2.27
C ILE A 157 1.15 3.83 2.83
N ASP A 158 1.44 3.60 4.10
CA ASP A 158 1.00 2.42 4.82
C ASP A 158 0.04 2.85 5.93
N GLU A 159 -1.14 2.24 5.95
CA GLU A 159 -2.21 2.63 6.87
C GLU A 159 -3.05 1.44 7.33
N ILE A 160 -3.74 1.60 8.45
CA ILE A 160 -4.70 0.61 8.97
C ILE A 160 -6.10 1.18 8.81
N ILE A 161 -6.91 0.55 7.96
CA ILE A 161 -8.30 0.92 7.72
C ILE A 161 -9.18 -0.24 8.22
N LYS A 162 -10.08 0.01 9.17
CA LYS A 162 -11.04 -0.99 9.71
C LYS A 162 -10.38 -2.31 10.18
N ASN A 163 -9.18 -2.25 10.78
CA ASN A 163 -8.34 -3.38 11.20
C ASN A 163 -7.52 -4.06 10.09
N ASP A 164 -7.65 -3.67 8.85
CA ASP A 164 -6.84 -4.18 7.75
C ASP A 164 -5.68 -3.25 7.45
N PHE A 165 -4.51 -3.82 7.21
CA PHE A 165 -3.30 -3.10 6.86
C PHE A 165 -3.18 -2.98 5.35
N PHE A 166 -3.13 -1.76 4.85
CA PHE A 166 -2.98 -1.46 3.43
C PHE A 166 -1.64 -0.82 3.13
N VAL A 167 -1.09 -1.16 1.98
CA VAL A 167 0.05 -0.49 1.38
C VAL A 167 -0.41 0.13 0.08
N SER A 168 -0.36 1.46 0.00
CA SER A 168 -0.73 2.24 -1.18
C SER A 168 0.48 2.92 -1.77
N THR A 169 0.59 2.93 -3.08
CA THR A 169 1.70 3.55 -3.80
C THR A 169 1.16 4.52 -4.84
N LEU A 170 1.48 5.80 -4.66
CA LEU A 170 1.16 6.88 -5.59
C LEU A 170 2.34 7.15 -6.51
N SER A 171 2.10 7.19 -7.79
CA SER A 171 3.11 7.54 -8.81
C SER A 171 2.52 8.45 -9.89
N LYS A 172 3.33 9.41 -10.33
CA LYS A 172 3.04 10.25 -11.49
C LYS A 172 3.10 9.43 -12.77
N VAL A 173 2.22 9.73 -13.70
CA VAL A 173 2.16 9.12 -15.04
C VAL A 173 2.75 10.09 -16.05
N ASN A 174 3.79 9.65 -16.74
CA ASN A 174 4.44 10.39 -17.81
C ASN A 174 4.32 9.61 -19.11
N ILE A 175 3.71 10.19 -20.12
CA ILE A 175 3.63 9.64 -21.47
C ILE A 175 4.29 10.61 -22.44
N ASN A 176 5.22 10.12 -23.27
CA ASN A 176 5.98 10.94 -24.22
C ASN A 176 6.64 12.18 -23.57
N LYS A 177 7.15 12.03 -22.32
CA LYS A 177 7.75 13.09 -21.50
C LYS A 177 6.75 14.17 -21.02
N ASN A 178 5.47 13.99 -21.24
CA ASN A 178 4.43 14.86 -20.71
C ASN A 178 3.81 14.22 -19.46
N GLU A 179 3.65 15.01 -18.43
CA GLU A 179 2.90 14.62 -17.25
C GLU A 179 1.41 14.65 -17.58
N ILE A 180 0.71 13.55 -17.30
CA ILE A 180 -0.72 13.42 -17.66
C ILE A 180 -1.63 13.15 -16.48
N GLY A 181 -1.08 12.71 -15.34
CA GLY A 181 -1.84 12.43 -14.14
C GLY A 181 -1.10 11.52 -13.16
N PHE A 182 -1.86 10.80 -12.33
CA PHE A 182 -1.34 9.95 -11.27
C PHE A 182 -2.06 8.61 -11.24
N ILE A 183 -1.33 7.57 -10.79
CA ILE A 183 -1.88 6.25 -10.50
C ILE A 183 -1.62 5.94 -9.02
N VAL A 184 -2.63 5.46 -8.32
CA VAL A 184 -2.54 4.89 -6.97
C VAL A 184 -2.85 3.41 -7.06
N VAL A 185 -1.96 2.59 -6.54
CA VAL A 185 -2.14 1.15 -6.41
C VAL A 185 -2.21 0.82 -4.93
N SER A 186 -3.28 0.16 -4.50
CA SER A 186 -3.50 -0.23 -3.11
C SER A 186 -3.65 -1.74 -3.00
N GLU A 187 -3.02 -2.33 -1.98
CA GLU A 187 -3.05 -3.75 -1.69
C GLU A 187 -3.19 -3.96 -0.18
N GLN A 188 -4.09 -4.85 0.23
CA GLN A 188 -4.20 -5.32 1.60
C GLN A 188 -3.01 -6.22 1.93
N ALA A 189 -2.30 -5.91 3.00
CA ALA A 189 -1.04 -6.56 3.36
C ALA A 189 -1.02 -7.01 4.84
N ASN A 190 -2.12 -7.62 5.31
CA ASN A 190 -2.27 -8.09 6.69
C ASN A 190 -1.21 -9.10 7.11
N GLU A 191 -0.65 -9.86 6.16
CA GLU A 191 0.45 -10.78 6.38
C GLU A 191 1.71 -10.05 6.88
N ILE A 192 1.93 -8.79 6.52
CA ILE A 192 3.04 -7.98 7.03
C ILE A 192 2.90 -7.81 8.55
N ILE A 193 1.71 -7.42 9.02
CA ILE A 193 1.46 -7.24 10.46
C ILE A 193 1.55 -8.57 11.20
N THR A 194 1.03 -9.66 10.60
CA THR A 194 1.13 -11.00 11.17
C THR A 194 2.59 -11.44 11.29
N ALA A 195 3.38 -11.29 10.22
CA ALA A 195 4.80 -11.63 10.22
C ALA A 195 5.60 -10.81 11.26
N VAL A 196 5.27 -9.53 11.44
CA VAL A 196 5.89 -8.67 12.47
C VAL A 196 5.51 -9.14 13.86
N LYS A 197 4.23 -9.47 14.11
CA LYS A 197 3.76 -9.97 15.42
C LYS A 197 4.39 -11.31 15.78
N GLU A 198 4.42 -12.26 14.87
CA GLU A 198 5.03 -13.57 15.08
C GLU A 198 6.51 -13.47 15.43
N ARG A 199 7.28 -12.62 14.73
CA ARG A 199 8.70 -12.43 15.00
C ARG A 199 9.02 -11.65 16.28
N LYS A 200 8.08 -10.82 16.74
CA LYS A 200 8.22 -10.11 18.04
C LYS A 200 7.78 -10.96 19.24
N ALA A 201 7.08 -12.07 19.00
CA ALA A 201 6.62 -12.97 20.08
C ALA A 201 7.68 -13.97 20.56
N PHE A 202 8.82 -14.08 19.88
CA PHE A 202 10.00 -14.88 20.26
C PHE A 202 11.08 -13.98 20.87
#